data_6da9900dd040ebbbd7a3ef01aaddcbc4
#
_entry.id   6da9900dd040ebbbd7a3ef01aaddcbc4
#
_cell.length_a   1.000
_cell.length_b   1.000
_cell.length_c   1.000
_cell.angle_alpha   90.00
_cell.angle_beta   90.00
_cell.angle_gamma   90.00
#
_symmetry.space_group_name_H-M   'P 1'
#
loop_
_entity.id
_entity.type
_entity.pdbx_description
1 polymer ?
#
loop_
_entity_poly.entity_id
_entity_poly.type
_entity_poly.pdbx_seq_one_letter_code
_entity_poly.pdbx_strand_id
1 'polypeptide(L)'
;AYAKAHNGLAPIVVSPDQNGSTRNNSLCVDSPVVGNVETYITRDVTNWVNKELPVDSSAKQWGIGGFSQGGTCATQLGPRHPELYGHIIPMDGEIAPTEGSREEMINRYFNGDEDAYQAQIPIVAIKQHAPSTQTMFSAAGDQDSHSIGNMHAIGRVAEEAGMTVKTVITAHSGHDWNTVKTALPAAIDWLGAQMGLGTMTTQIEDYPGITVVTP
;
A
#
# COMPACT_ATOMS: atom_id res chain seq x y z
N ALA A 1 12.51 -4.86 -17.46
CA ALA A 1 13.62 -5.60 -16.81
C ALA A 1 13.12 -6.89 -16.18
N TYR A 2 12.12 -6.86 -15.27
CA TYR A 2 11.62 -8.00 -14.50
C TYR A 2 11.18 -9.19 -15.39
N ALA A 3 10.25 -9.00 -16.32
CA ALA A 3 9.76 -10.06 -17.20
C ALA A 3 10.91 -10.78 -17.96
N LYS A 4 11.94 -10.03 -18.38
CA LYS A 4 13.10 -10.62 -19.08
C LYS A 4 13.88 -11.59 -18.18
N ALA A 5 14.00 -11.28 -16.90
CA ALA A 5 14.69 -12.13 -15.92
C ALA A 5 13.86 -13.34 -15.47
N HIS A 6 12.52 -13.29 -15.67
CA HIS A 6 11.56 -14.30 -15.19
C HIS A 6 10.79 -14.99 -16.33
N ASN A 7 11.47 -15.29 -17.45
CA ASN A 7 10.90 -16.04 -18.58
C ASN A 7 9.61 -15.45 -19.17
N GLY A 8 9.49 -14.12 -19.13
CA GLY A 8 8.31 -13.40 -19.62
C GLY A 8 7.23 -13.17 -18.57
N LEU A 9 7.33 -13.75 -17.38
CA LEU A 9 6.39 -13.51 -16.29
C LEU A 9 6.67 -12.17 -15.62
N ALA A 10 5.61 -11.41 -15.34
CA ALA A 10 5.69 -10.18 -14.58
C ALA A 10 4.32 -9.84 -13.96
N PRO A 11 4.27 -9.11 -12.85
CA PRO A 11 3.02 -8.55 -12.36
C PRO A 11 2.38 -7.61 -13.39
N ILE A 12 1.05 -7.66 -13.51
CA ILE A 12 0.28 -6.65 -14.21
C ILE A 12 0.03 -5.51 -13.22
N VAL A 13 0.33 -4.28 -13.63
CA VAL A 13 0.09 -3.09 -12.79
C VAL A 13 -1.12 -2.35 -13.33
N VAL A 14 -2.13 -2.16 -12.49
CA VAL A 14 -3.32 -1.36 -12.79
C VAL A 14 -3.29 -0.14 -11.87
N SER A 15 -3.39 1.05 -12.44
CA SER A 15 -3.40 2.32 -11.70
C SER A 15 -4.77 2.98 -11.86
N PRO A 16 -5.70 2.75 -10.93
CA PRO A 16 -7.01 3.39 -10.96
C PRO A 16 -6.93 4.85 -10.53
N ASP A 17 -7.78 5.69 -11.08
CA ASP A 17 -7.95 7.07 -10.61
C ASP A 17 -8.97 7.10 -9.47
N GLN A 18 -8.49 7.06 -8.23
CA GLN A 18 -9.33 7.07 -7.03
C GLN A 18 -9.80 8.47 -6.63
N ASN A 19 -9.25 9.52 -7.23
CA ASN A 19 -9.58 10.90 -6.86
C ASN A 19 -10.45 11.62 -7.90
N GLY A 20 -10.44 11.17 -9.15
CA GLY A 20 -11.12 11.82 -10.28
C GLY A 20 -10.56 13.21 -10.64
N SER A 21 -9.74 13.80 -9.77
CA SER A 21 -9.09 15.09 -9.96
C SER A 21 -7.89 15.22 -9.01
N THR A 22 -6.85 15.92 -9.45
CA THR A 22 -5.67 16.23 -8.62
C THR A 22 -5.96 17.17 -7.44
N ARG A 23 -7.15 17.75 -7.37
CA ARG A 23 -7.61 18.62 -6.28
C ARG A 23 -8.42 17.89 -5.22
N ASN A 24 -8.80 16.66 -5.49
CA ASN A 24 -9.59 15.86 -4.57
C ASN A 24 -8.68 14.97 -3.73
N ASN A 25 -9.10 14.76 -2.49
CA ASN A 25 -8.57 13.71 -1.65
C ASN A 25 -9.75 12.81 -1.25
N SER A 26 -9.76 11.59 -1.76
CA SER A 26 -10.86 10.64 -1.51
C SER A 26 -10.73 9.96 -0.15
N LEU A 27 -9.59 10.06 0.52
CA LEU A 27 -9.24 9.25 1.69
C LEU A 27 -9.39 7.74 1.45
N CYS A 28 -9.67 7.33 0.20
CA CYS A 28 -10.01 5.95 -0.20
C CYS A 28 -11.19 5.34 0.57
N VAL A 29 -12.18 6.16 0.92
CA VAL A 29 -13.37 5.75 1.68
C VAL A 29 -14.64 5.90 0.86
N ASP A 30 -15.67 5.15 1.22
CA ASP A 30 -17.04 5.44 0.79
C ASP A 30 -17.60 6.57 1.65
N SER A 31 -18.01 7.67 1.02
CA SER A 31 -18.36 8.89 1.72
C SER A 31 -19.33 9.74 0.89
N PRO A 32 -20.25 10.50 1.53
CA PRO A 32 -21.15 11.41 0.82
C PRO A 32 -20.39 12.52 0.07
N VAL A 33 -19.13 12.79 0.43
CA VAL A 33 -18.32 13.86 -0.19
C VAL A 33 -17.65 13.39 -1.47
N VAL A 34 -17.14 12.16 -1.50
CA VAL A 34 -16.31 11.64 -2.59
C VAL A 34 -16.92 10.45 -3.33
N GLY A 35 -18.10 10.01 -2.91
CA GLY A 35 -18.78 8.82 -3.48
C GLY A 35 -18.17 7.51 -2.92
N ASN A 36 -18.39 6.43 -3.62
CA ASN A 36 -18.06 5.08 -3.16
C ASN A 36 -16.65 4.68 -3.61
N VAL A 37 -15.61 5.33 -3.10
CA VAL A 37 -14.23 5.15 -3.57
C VAL A 37 -13.61 3.84 -3.07
N GLU A 38 -13.85 3.45 -1.82
CA GLU A 38 -13.45 2.13 -1.34
C GLU A 38 -14.11 1.02 -2.17
N THR A 39 -15.43 1.10 -2.37
CA THR A 39 -16.19 0.18 -3.22
C THR A 39 -15.65 0.16 -4.65
N TYR A 40 -15.31 1.30 -5.23
CA TYR A 40 -14.71 1.38 -6.56
C TYR A 40 -13.39 0.60 -6.63
N ILE A 41 -12.47 0.82 -5.67
CA ILE A 41 -11.15 0.18 -5.66
C ILE A 41 -11.29 -1.34 -5.42
N THR A 42 -12.08 -1.74 -4.41
CA THR A 42 -12.12 -3.12 -3.92
C THR A 42 -13.07 -4.01 -4.69
N ARG A 43 -14.07 -3.45 -5.36
CA ARG A 43 -15.08 -4.20 -6.12
C ARG A 43 -15.03 -3.93 -7.61
N ASP A 44 -15.14 -2.66 -8.02
CA ASP A 44 -15.34 -2.37 -9.44
C ASP A 44 -14.05 -2.58 -10.24
N VAL A 45 -12.92 -2.09 -9.70
CA VAL A 45 -11.58 -2.31 -10.30
C VAL A 45 -11.21 -3.79 -10.28
N THR A 46 -11.39 -4.48 -9.15
CA THR A 46 -11.02 -5.90 -9.05
C THR A 46 -11.88 -6.78 -9.96
N ASN A 47 -13.18 -6.51 -10.07
CA ASN A 47 -14.06 -7.21 -11.00
C ASN A 47 -13.67 -6.96 -12.45
N TRP A 48 -13.34 -5.72 -12.81
CA TRP A 48 -12.88 -5.38 -14.15
C TRP A 48 -11.58 -6.12 -14.50
N VAL A 49 -10.60 -6.10 -13.59
CA VAL A 49 -9.32 -6.80 -13.79
C VAL A 49 -9.53 -8.31 -13.98
N ASN A 50 -10.33 -8.93 -13.12
CA ASN A 50 -10.62 -10.37 -13.22
C ASN A 50 -11.36 -10.74 -14.53
N LYS A 51 -12.19 -9.82 -15.04
CA LYS A 51 -12.94 -10.06 -16.28
C LYS A 51 -12.11 -9.85 -17.53
N GLU A 52 -11.30 -8.78 -17.56
CA GLU A 52 -10.66 -8.29 -18.79
C GLU A 52 -9.20 -8.75 -18.94
N LEU A 53 -8.55 -9.19 -17.85
CA LEU A 53 -7.14 -9.55 -17.86
C LEU A 53 -6.94 -11.03 -17.47
N PRO A 54 -5.92 -11.70 -18.02
CA PRO A 54 -5.62 -13.10 -17.71
C PRO A 54 -4.87 -13.22 -16.38
N VAL A 55 -5.57 -12.99 -15.28
CA VAL A 55 -5.03 -13.01 -13.92
C VAL A 55 -5.55 -14.18 -13.10
N ASP A 56 -4.80 -14.58 -12.09
CA ASP A 56 -5.28 -15.45 -11.00
C ASP A 56 -6.01 -14.56 -9.98
N SER A 57 -7.23 -14.91 -9.59
CA SER A 57 -8.05 -14.15 -8.65
C SER A 57 -7.71 -14.41 -7.18
N SER A 58 -6.76 -15.29 -6.89
CA SER A 58 -6.33 -15.56 -5.52
C SER A 58 -5.66 -14.34 -4.90
N ALA A 59 -6.01 -13.99 -3.66
CA ALA A 59 -5.36 -12.91 -2.91
C ALA A 59 -3.82 -13.03 -2.87
N LYS A 60 -3.29 -14.25 -2.90
CA LYS A 60 -1.84 -14.53 -2.97
C LYS A 60 -1.16 -14.00 -4.24
N GLN A 61 -1.94 -13.68 -5.28
CA GLN A 61 -1.46 -13.14 -6.55
C GLN A 61 -1.80 -11.65 -6.71
N TRP A 62 -2.36 -11.03 -5.67
CA TRP A 62 -2.78 -9.64 -5.71
C TRP A 62 -2.09 -8.79 -4.65
N GLY A 63 -1.69 -7.61 -5.05
CA GLY A 63 -1.15 -6.60 -4.14
C GLY A 63 -1.86 -5.26 -4.32
N ILE A 64 -1.86 -4.47 -3.26
CA ILE A 64 -2.29 -3.07 -3.28
C ILE A 64 -1.12 -2.21 -2.81
N GLY A 65 -0.87 -1.11 -3.52
CA GLY A 65 0.25 -0.23 -3.20
C GLY A 65 0.04 1.17 -3.68
N GLY A 66 0.89 2.07 -3.24
CA GLY A 66 0.86 3.46 -3.68
C GLY A 66 1.84 4.34 -2.94
N PHE A 67 1.87 5.61 -3.36
CA PHE A 67 2.72 6.65 -2.79
C PHE A 67 1.87 7.66 -2.03
N SER A 68 2.37 8.18 -0.91
CA SER A 68 1.71 9.21 -0.11
C SER A 68 0.29 8.80 0.26
N GLN A 69 -0.74 9.51 -0.18
CA GLN A 69 -2.14 9.10 -0.03
C GLN A 69 -2.38 7.67 -0.52
N GLY A 70 -1.81 7.26 -1.66
CA GLY A 70 -1.94 5.89 -2.15
C GLY A 70 -1.28 4.85 -1.23
N GLY A 71 -0.19 5.21 -0.55
CA GLY A 71 0.44 4.39 0.49
C GLY A 71 -0.47 4.22 1.71
N THR A 72 -1.11 5.31 2.14
CA THR A 72 -2.12 5.29 3.22
C THR A 72 -3.30 4.42 2.82
N CYS A 73 -3.85 4.59 1.62
CA CYS A 73 -4.92 3.76 1.08
C CYS A 73 -4.56 2.28 1.07
N ALA A 74 -3.33 1.94 0.68
CA ALA A 74 -2.88 0.56 0.66
C ALA A 74 -2.88 -0.07 2.06
N THR A 75 -2.45 0.67 3.08
CA THR A 75 -2.43 0.21 4.48
C THR A 75 -3.80 0.28 5.17
N GLN A 76 -4.75 1.03 4.62
CA GLN A 76 -6.15 0.99 5.05
C GLN A 76 -6.88 -0.22 4.47
N LEU A 77 -6.82 -0.35 3.13
CA LEU A 77 -7.65 -1.31 2.39
C LEU A 77 -7.07 -2.73 2.40
N GLY A 78 -5.73 -2.86 2.31
CA GLY A 78 -5.08 -4.17 2.28
C GLY A 78 -5.46 -5.06 3.47
N PRO A 79 -5.29 -4.62 4.72
CA PRO A 79 -5.67 -5.39 5.89
C PRO A 79 -7.18 -5.65 6.02
N ARG A 80 -8.00 -4.70 5.60
CA ARG A 80 -9.48 -4.81 5.68
C ARG A 80 -10.08 -5.72 4.60
N HIS A 81 -9.33 -5.96 3.52
CA HIS A 81 -9.73 -6.82 2.42
C HIS A 81 -8.69 -7.92 2.14
N PRO A 82 -8.38 -8.77 3.14
CA PRO A 82 -7.37 -9.81 2.99
C PRO A 82 -7.78 -10.91 1.99
N GLU A 83 -9.06 -11.01 1.68
CA GLU A 83 -9.60 -11.90 0.64
C GLU A 83 -9.26 -11.41 -0.78
N LEU A 84 -8.93 -10.11 -0.94
CA LEU A 84 -8.53 -9.51 -2.21
C LEU A 84 -7.01 -9.35 -2.33
N TYR A 85 -6.33 -8.92 -1.26
CA TYR A 85 -4.94 -8.49 -1.31
C TYR A 85 -4.07 -9.26 -0.33
N GLY A 86 -3.18 -10.10 -0.84
CA GLY A 86 -2.16 -10.79 -0.05
C GLY A 86 -0.91 -9.93 0.21
N HIS A 87 -0.74 -8.83 -0.54
CA HIS A 87 0.48 -8.03 -0.49
C HIS A 87 0.16 -6.54 -0.43
N ILE A 88 0.89 -5.81 0.43
CA ILE A 88 0.70 -4.37 0.70
C ILE A 88 2.01 -3.64 0.44
N ILE A 89 2.00 -2.58 -0.37
CA ILE A 89 3.21 -1.86 -0.78
C ILE A 89 3.04 -0.36 -0.56
N PRO A 90 3.09 0.11 0.70
CA PRO A 90 3.03 1.54 1.00
C PRO A 90 4.40 2.21 0.79
N MET A 91 4.40 3.37 0.15
CA MET A 91 5.56 4.24 0.01
C MET A 91 5.20 5.64 0.51
N ASP A 92 5.95 6.16 1.47
CA ASP A 92 5.70 7.44 2.16
C ASP A 92 4.24 7.59 2.63
N GLY A 93 3.65 6.50 3.17
CA GLY A 93 2.26 6.50 3.66
C GLY A 93 2.11 7.20 5.00
N GLU A 94 0.90 7.72 5.25
CA GLU A 94 0.55 8.38 6.49
C GLU A 94 0.05 7.39 7.55
N ILE A 95 0.16 7.82 8.83
CA ILE A 95 -0.31 7.02 9.98
C ILE A 95 -1.84 6.92 10.03
N ALA A 96 -2.53 7.82 9.37
CA ALA A 96 -3.99 7.88 9.29
C ALA A 96 -4.42 8.66 8.05
N PRO A 97 -5.62 8.43 7.49
CA PRO A 97 -6.18 9.31 6.47
C PRO A 97 -6.35 10.72 7.03
N THR A 98 -5.96 11.73 6.24
CA THR A 98 -5.90 13.12 6.71
C THR A 98 -6.40 14.08 5.63
N GLU A 99 -7.31 14.99 6.01
CA GLU A 99 -7.81 16.08 5.17
C GLU A 99 -8.28 17.25 6.06
N GLY A 100 -7.53 18.35 6.03
CA GLY A 100 -7.82 19.49 6.90
C GLY A 100 -7.69 19.17 8.39
N SER A 101 -8.59 19.70 9.22
CA SER A 101 -8.63 19.32 10.63
C SER A 101 -9.33 17.97 10.82
N ARG A 102 -8.93 17.22 11.85
CA ARG A 102 -9.51 15.91 12.15
C ARG A 102 -11.04 16.00 12.37
N GLU A 103 -11.49 17.01 13.11
CA GLU A 103 -12.92 17.21 13.40
C GLU A 103 -13.73 17.48 12.13
N GLU A 104 -13.26 18.40 11.28
CA GLU A 104 -13.93 18.71 10.00
C GLU A 104 -13.94 17.50 9.08
N MET A 105 -12.85 16.75 9.02
CA MET A 105 -12.75 15.55 8.20
C MET A 105 -13.74 14.49 8.66
N ILE A 106 -13.83 14.19 9.96
CA ILE A 106 -14.77 13.21 10.51
C ILE A 106 -16.21 13.65 10.24
N ASN A 107 -16.53 14.93 10.46
CA ASN A 107 -17.87 15.45 10.19
C ASN A 107 -18.24 15.35 8.71
N ARG A 108 -17.32 15.66 7.80
CA ARG A 108 -17.59 15.69 6.35
C ARG A 108 -17.61 14.31 5.72
N TYR A 109 -16.59 13.50 6.00
CA TYR A 109 -16.39 12.21 5.30
C TYR A 109 -17.09 11.04 5.99
N PHE A 110 -17.29 11.14 7.29
CA PHE A 110 -17.83 10.06 8.11
C PHE A 110 -19.15 10.43 8.83
N ASN A 111 -19.80 11.55 8.47
CA ASN A 111 -21.03 12.03 9.11
C ASN A 111 -20.91 12.18 10.64
N GLY A 112 -19.73 12.51 11.15
CA GLY A 112 -19.44 12.60 12.58
C GLY A 112 -19.23 11.24 13.27
N ASP A 113 -19.19 10.14 12.53
CA ASP A 113 -18.95 8.80 13.07
C ASP A 113 -17.45 8.58 13.31
N GLU A 114 -17.07 8.70 14.57
CA GLU A 114 -15.68 8.50 15.04
C GLU A 114 -15.21 7.06 14.85
N ASP A 115 -16.07 6.07 15.09
CA ASP A 115 -15.72 4.65 14.97
C ASP A 115 -15.47 4.28 13.49
N ALA A 116 -16.26 4.82 12.58
CA ALA A 116 -16.03 4.66 11.15
C ALA A 116 -14.69 5.24 10.70
N TYR A 117 -14.28 6.40 11.24
CA TYR A 117 -12.95 6.96 11.01
C TYR A 117 -11.85 6.09 11.62
N GLN A 118 -12.01 5.65 12.87
CA GLN A 118 -11.03 4.81 13.55
C GLN A 118 -10.75 3.51 12.78
N ALA A 119 -11.77 2.92 12.18
CA ALA A 119 -11.63 1.72 11.36
C ALA A 119 -10.76 1.93 10.10
N GLN A 120 -10.54 3.17 9.67
CA GLN A 120 -9.69 3.52 8.54
C GLN A 120 -8.22 3.70 8.92
N ILE A 121 -7.89 3.80 10.20
CA ILE A 121 -6.50 3.99 10.65
C ILE A 121 -5.70 2.71 10.39
N PRO A 122 -4.58 2.77 9.64
CA PRO A 122 -3.79 1.59 9.26
C PRO A 122 -3.45 0.65 10.42
N ILE A 123 -2.99 1.19 11.54
CA ILE A 123 -2.64 0.39 12.72
C ILE A 123 -3.86 -0.34 13.29
N VAL A 124 -5.02 0.30 13.28
CA VAL A 124 -6.28 -0.32 13.73
C VAL A 124 -6.72 -1.41 12.76
N ALA A 125 -6.69 -1.11 11.46
CA ALA A 125 -7.05 -2.06 10.42
C ALA A 125 -6.17 -3.34 10.47
N ILE A 126 -4.85 -3.18 10.63
CA ILE A 126 -3.91 -4.30 10.76
C ILE A 126 -4.26 -5.15 11.98
N LYS A 127 -4.42 -4.54 13.15
CA LYS A 127 -4.73 -5.28 14.40
C LYS A 127 -6.05 -6.05 14.34
N GLN A 128 -7.03 -5.51 13.64
CA GLN A 128 -8.38 -6.09 13.59
C GLN A 128 -8.55 -7.13 12.49
N HIS A 129 -7.85 -7.00 11.36
CA HIS A 129 -8.20 -7.73 10.15
C HIS A 129 -7.03 -8.46 9.48
N ALA A 130 -5.77 -7.99 9.65
CA ALA A 130 -4.66 -8.56 8.90
C ALA A 130 -4.38 -10.01 9.32
N PRO A 131 -4.45 -10.98 8.40
CA PRO A 131 -3.97 -12.31 8.66
C PRO A 131 -2.45 -12.36 8.57
N SER A 132 -1.81 -13.26 9.33
CA SER A 132 -0.36 -13.49 9.29
C SER A 132 0.17 -13.92 7.92
N THR A 133 -0.71 -14.26 6.99
CA THR A 133 -0.36 -14.64 5.60
C THR A 133 -0.17 -13.43 4.67
N GLN A 134 -0.59 -12.23 5.08
CA GLN A 134 -0.30 -11.02 4.31
C GLN A 134 1.18 -10.63 4.44
N THR A 135 1.68 -9.95 3.41
CA THR A 135 3.05 -9.42 3.42
C THR A 135 3.04 -7.92 3.16
N MET A 136 4.04 -7.22 3.68
CA MET A 136 4.18 -5.77 3.49
C MET A 136 5.61 -5.41 3.09
N PHE A 137 5.74 -4.64 2.00
CA PHE A 137 6.99 -3.97 1.63
C PHE A 137 6.79 -2.47 1.74
N SER A 138 7.42 -1.85 2.73
CA SER A 138 7.27 -0.43 3.03
C SER A 138 8.53 0.35 2.67
N ALA A 139 8.38 1.56 2.12
CA ALA A 139 9.50 2.43 1.82
C ALA A 139 9.24 3.87 2.28
N ALA A 140 10.32 4.55 2.71
CA ALA A 140 10.30 5.98 3.00
C ALA A 140 11.60 6.66 2.55
N GLY A 141 11.53 7.96 2.20
CA GLY A 141 12.70 8.77 1.85
C GLY A 141 13.53 9.14 3.07
N ASP A 142 14.88 9.13 2.94
CA ASP A 142 15.82 9.45 4.04
C ASP A 142 15.72 10.88 4.56
N GLN A 143 15.11 11.78 3.79
CA GLN A 143 14.89 13.19 4.15
C GLN A 143 13.45 13.47 4.63
N ASP A 144 12.61 12.44 4.75
CA ASP A 144 11.24 12.53 5.27
C ASP A 144 11.11 11.79 6.61
N SER A 145 11.51 12.46 7.67
CA SER A 145 11.44 11.90 9.03
C SER A 145 10.02 11.54 9.47
N HIS A 146 8.99 12.21 8.92
CA HIS A 146 7.59 11.94 9.22
C HIS A 146 7.17 10.59 8.63
N SER A 147 7.39 10.39 7.34
CA SER A 147 7.08 9.11 6.68
C SER A 147 7.92 7.95 7.23
N ILE A 148 9.19 8.20 7.62
CA ILE A 148 10.00 7.20 8.33
C ILE A 148 9.34 6.78 9.64
N GLY A 149 8.88 7.74 10.45
CA GLY A 149 8.19 7.46 11.71
C GLY A 149 6.91 6.66 11.51
N ASN A 150 6.09 7.03 10.51
CA ASN A 150 4.87 6.31 10.13
C ASN A 150 5.17 4.87 9.68
N MET A 151 6.16 4.71 8.81
CA MET A 151 6.61 3.41 8.30
C MET A 151 7.01 2.47 9.44
N HIS A 152 7.83 2.94 10.39
CA HIS A 152 8.22 2.13 11.55
C HIS A 152 7.02 1.80 12.46
N ALA A 153 6.12 2.75 12.71
CA ALA A 153 4.95 2.51 13.55
C ALA A 153 4.00 1.46 12.94
N ILE A 154 3.73 1.57 11.64
CA ILE A 154 2.87 0.63 10.90
C ILE A 154 3.56 -0.73 10.77
N GLY A 155 4.86 -0.75 10.43
CA GLY A 155 5.65 -1.98 10.24
C GLY A 155 5.72 -2.83 11.51
N ARG A 156 5.97 -2.21 12.69
CA ARG A 156 5.96 -2.92 13.98
C ARG A 156 4.62 -3.61 14.24
N VAL A 157 3.52 -2.90 14.01
CA VAL A 157 2.18 -3.49 14.23
C VAL A 157 1.91 -4.63 13.24
N ALA A 158 2.39 -4.52 12.01
CA ALA A 158 2.28 -5.58 11.02
C ALA A 158 3.10 -6.83 11.42
N GLU A 159 4.33 -6.66 11.94
CA GLU A 159 5.13 -7.76 12.47
C GLU A 159 4.48 -8.40 13.70
N GLU A 160 3.96 -7.60 14.64
CA GLU A 160 3.21 -8.08 15.81
C GLU A 160 1.97 -8.90 15.42
N ALA A 161 1.32 -8.55 14.29
CA ALA A 161 0.23 -9.32 13.71
C ALA A 161 0.70 -10.61 12.97
N GLY A 162 2.01 -10.85 12.89
CA GLY A 162 2.61 -12.03 12.27
C GLY A 162 2.79 -11.91 10.76
N MET A 163 2.63 -10.73 10.17
CA MET A 163 2.90 -10.51 8.74
C MET A 163 4.40 -10.60 8.43
N THR A 164 4.73 -10.97 7.21
CA THR A 164 6.10 -10.82 6.69
C THR A 164 6.32 -9.38 6.23
N VAL A 165 7.20 -8.64 6.92
CA VAL A 165 7.44 -7.23 6.66
C VAL A 165 8.85 -7.00 6.13
N LYS A 166 8.99 -6.12 5.15
CA LYS A 166 10.24 -5.52 4.69
C LYS A 166 10.11 -4.00 4.72
N THR A 167 11.03 -3.34 5.42
CA THR A 167 11.10 -1.88 5.52
C THR A 167 12.40 -1.38 4.93
N VAL A 168 12.32 -0.36 4.08
CA VAL A 168 13.49 0.21 3.43
C VAL A 168 13.48 1.74 3.48
N ILE A 169 14.66 2.33 3.62
CA ILE A 169 14.90 3.77 3.46
C ILE A 169 15.55 3.98 2.09
N THR A 170 15.05 4.98 1.35
CA THR A 170 15.60 5.37 0.05
C THR A 170 16.47 6.60 0.18
N ALA A 171 17.70 6.54 -0.34
CA ALA A 171 18.66 7.62 -0.22
C ALA A 171 18.31 8.82 -1.11
N HIS A 172 18.63 10.02 -0.62
CA HIS A 172 18.45 11.29 -1.33
C HIS A 172 17.00 11.57 -1.76
N SER A 173 16.04 11.16 -0.95
CA SER A 173 14.62 11.31 -1.21
C SER A 173 13.91 11.94 0.00
N GLY A 174 13.06 12.94 -0.27
CA GLY A 174 12.08 13.45 0.67
C GLY A 174 10.72 12.78 0.43
N HIS A 175 9.63 13.55 0.68
CA HIS A 175 8.27 13.10 0.32
C HIS A 175 8.03 13.33 -1.18
N ASP A 176 8.68 12.56 -2.01
CA ASP A 176 8.68 12.74 -3.46
C ASP A 176 8.80 11.43 -4.25
N TRP A 177 8.66 11.53 -5.57
CA TRP A 177 8.69 10.39 -6.46
C TRP A 177 10.07 9.68 -6.56
N ASN A 178 11.13 10.22 -5.94
CA ASN A 178 12.41 9.50 -5.91
C ASN A 178 12.33 8.30 -4.96
N THR A 179 11.55 8.38 -3.87
CA THR A 179 11.22 7.22 -3.02
C THR A 179 10.67 6.08 -3.88
N VAL A 180 9.66 6.37 -4.69
CA VAL A 180 9.03 5.35 -5.56
C VAL A 180 10.01 4.81 -6.60
N LYS A 181 10.71 5.69 -7.32
CA LYS A 181 11.66 5.29 -8.37
C LYS A 181 12.78 4.40 -7.85
N THR A 182 13.22 4.65 -6.61
CA THR A 182 14.30 3.90 -5.97
C THR A 182 13.80 2.58 -5.38
N ALA A 183 12.67 2.60 -4.67
CA ALA A 183 12.16 1.41 -3.97
C ALA A 183 11.39 0.44 -4.86
N LEU A 184 10.67 0.92 -5.89
CA LEU A 184 9.76 0.09 -6.69
C LEU A 184 10.45 -1.10 -7.38
N PRO A 185 11.67 -1.00 -7.94
CA PRO A 185 12.35 -2.16 -8.52
C PRO A 185 12.55 -3.30 -7.51
N ALA A 186 13.03 -2.98 -6.30
CA ALA A 186 13.21 -3.97 -5.22
C ALA A 186 11.86 -4.50 -4.72
N ALA A 187 10.85 -3.63 -4.57
CA ALA A 187 9.51 -4.03 -4.17
C ALA A 187 8.87 -5.02 -5.16
N ILE A 188 9.01 -4.79 -6.46
CA ILE A 188 8.48 -5.68 -7.51
C ILE A 188 9.24 -7.01 -7.54
N ASP A 189 10.56 -7.00 -7.35
CA ASP A 189 11.36 -8.23 -7.32
C ASP A 189 11.00 -9.09 -6.11
N TRP A 190 10.90 -8.46 -4.93
CA TRP A 190 10.45 -9.14 -3.71
C TRP A 190 9.01 -9.63 -3.82
N LEU A 191 8.09 -8.78 -4.30
CA LEU A 191 6.69 -9.13 -4.50
C LEU A 191 6.53 -10.32 -5.43
N GLY A 192 7.24 -10.32 -6.55
CA GLY A 192 7.19 -11.42 -7.51
C GLY A 192 7.66 -12.75 -6.91
N ALA A 193 8.65 -12.71 -6.02
CA ALA A 193 9.06 -13.90 -5.29
C ALA A 193 7.98 -14.37 -4.30
N GLN A 194 7.30 -13.46 -3.60
CA GLN A 194 6.16 -13.81 -2.73
C GLN A 194 4.98 -14.40 -3.52
N MET A 195 4.73 -13.90 -4.71
CA MET A 195 3.71 -14.42 -5.64
C MET A 195 4.11 -15.72 -6.36
N GLY A 196 5.35 -16.18 -6.19
CA GLY A 196 5.84 -17.39 -6.88
C GLY A 196 6.11 -17.19 -8.37
N LEU A 197 6.29 -15.95 -8.83
CA LEU A 197 6.63 -15.64 -10.23
C LEU A 197 8.10 -15.92 -10.58
N GLY A 198 8.90 -16.27 -9.58
CA GLY A 198 10.34 -16.58 -9.70
C GLY A 198 11.09 -16.22 -8.42
N THR A 199 12.39 -16.46 -8.40
CA THR A 199 13.25 -16.03 -7.30
C THR A 199 13.70 -14.59 -7.52
N MET A 200 14.01 -13.88 -6.43
CA MET A 200 14.60 -12.55 -6.52
C MET A 200 15.89 -12.57 -7.35
N THR A 201 16.04 -11.59 -8.22
CA THR A 201 17.24 -11.43 -9.06
C THR A 201 18.39 -10.75 -8.33
N THR A 202 18.08 -9.95 -7.32
CA THR A 202 18.99 -9.13 -6.53
C THR A 202 18.51 -9.11 -5.10
N GLN A 203 19.41 -9.23 -4.11
CA GLN A 203 19.00 -9.04 -2.72
C GLN A 203 18.56 -7.59 -2.51
N ILE A 204 17.62 -7.34 -1.59
CA ILE A 204 17.06 -5.99 -1.38
C ILE A 204 18.16 -5.00 -1.04
N GLU A 205 19.12 -5.42 -0.23
CA GLU A 205 20.26 -4.64 0.24
C GLU A 205 21.22 -4.21 -0.89
N ASP A 206 21.20 -4.93 -2.01
CA ASP A 206 22.07 -4.69 -3.16
C ASP A 206 21.45 -3.74 -4.20
N TYR A 207 20.19 -3.33 -4.00
CA TYR A 207 19.57 -2.32 -4.86
C TYR A 207 20.17 -0.94 -4.58
N PRO A 208 20.59 -0.19 -5.61
CA PRO A 208 21.18 1.14 -5.42
C PRO A 208 20.25 2.10 -4.67
N GLY A 209 20.77 2.76 -3.65
CA GLY A 209 20.04 3.76 -2.89
C GLY A 209 19.03 3.19 -1.88
N ILE A 210 19.07 1.89 -1.60
CA ILE A 210 18.21 1.24 -0.60
C ILE A 210 19.03 0.86 0.64
N THR A 211 18.46 1.14 1.81
CA THR A 211 18.93 0.62 3.10
C THR A 211 17.77 -0.14 3.75
N VAL A 212 17.94 -1.42 4.02
CA VAL A 212 16.98 -2.21 4.79
C VAL A 212 17.07 -1.83 6.25
N VAL A 213 15.91 -1.62 6.88
CA VAL A 213 15.81 -1.26 8.29
C VAL A 213 14.79 -2.17 9.00
N THR A 214 14.92 -2.30 10.31
CA THR A 214 13.92 -2.99 11.14
C THR A 214 12.75 -2.03 11.39
N PRO A 215 11.50 -2.48 11.35
CA PRO A 215 10.32 -1.67 11.68
C PRO A 215 10.33 -1.04 13.06
#